data_b65d3a3042795a19d93d0a70c6e44942
#
_entry.id   b65d3a3042795a19d93d0a70c6e44942
#
_cell.length_a   1.000
_cell.length_b   1.000
_cell.length_c   1.000
_cell.angle_alpha   90.00
_cell.angle_beta   90.00
_cell.angle_gamma   90.00
#
_symmetry.space_group_name_H-M   'P 1'
#
loop_
_entity.id
_entity.type
_entity.pdbx_description
1 polymer ?
#
loop_
_entity_poly.entity_id
_entity_poly.type
_entity_poly.pdbx_seq_one_letter_code
_entity_poly.pdbx_strand_id
1 'polypeptide(L)'
;MNLLIVGAGAWGTALAIQASPRHQVTLWARHAAHVQAMQTTRMNQRYLPQQRLPEELTLSHDPLSQLLPQADLVLLATPMSALRPLLTDIGPALSAQPVAWLCKGFEAVDPNAGAAPAKPGLMAHEVQTLVAPGLHAGVLSGPS
;
A
#
# COMPACT_ATOMS: atom_id res chain seq x y z
N MET A 1 -13.45 -4.46 11.30
CA MET A 1 -13.22 -4.87 9.92
C MET A 1 -11.77 -5.30 9.74
N ASN A 2 -11.51 -6.06 8.72
CA ASN A 2 -10.16 -6.51 8.38
C ASN A 2 -9.52 -5.54 7.40
N LEU A 3 -8.50 -4.84 7.85
CA LEU A 3 -7.75 -3.89 7.03
C LEU A 3 -6.43 -4.51 6.58
N LEU A 4 -6.14 -4.43 5.30
CA LEU A 4 -4.84 -4.77 4.75
C LEU A 4 -4.16 -3.48 4.30
N ILE A 5 -3.04 -3.16 4.93
CA ILE A 5 -2.23 -2.01 4.57
C ILE A 5 -0.99 -2.51 3.84
N VAL A 6 -0.88 -2.16 2.57
CA VAL A 6 0.21 -2.58 1.70
C VAL A 6 1.26 -1.49 1.64
N GLY A 7 2.39 -1.74 2.26
CA GLY A 7 3.51 -0.80 2.33
C GLY A 7 3.81 -0.35 3.75
N ALA A 8 4.98 -0.71 4.25
CA ALA A 8 5.42 -0.42 5.62
C ALA A 8 6.41 0.75 5.66
N GLY A 9 6.12 1.82 4.91
CA GLY A 9 6.78 3.09 5.07
C GLY A 9 6.24 3.84 6.29
N ALA A 10 6.65 5.10 6.46
CA ALA A 10 6.24 5.89 7.62
C ALA A 10 4.72 6.05 7.71
N TRP A 11 4.06 6.40 6.60
CA TRP A 11 2.62 6.61 6.57
C TRP A 11 1.82 5.33 6.77
N GLY A 12 2.19 4.26 6.08
CA GLY A 12 1.51 2.96 6.22
C GLY A 12 1.62 2.43 7.65
N THR A 13 2.79 2.54 8.24
CA THR A 13 3.04 2.12 9.62
C THR A 13 2.25 2.97 10.62
N ALA A 14 2.25 4.31 10.46
CA ALA A 14 1.49 5.19 11.33
C ALA A 14 -0.01 4.89 11.27
N LEU A 15 -0.54 4.67 10.07
CA LEU A 15 -1.95 4.34 9.88
C LEU A 15 -2.29 2.98 10.51
N ALA A 16 -1.41 2.00 10.37
CA ALA A 16 -1.58 0.68 10.97
C ALA A 16 -1.65 0.78 12.51
N ILE A 17 -0.77 1.57 13.10
CA ILE A 17 -0.77 1.81 14.55
C ILE A 17 -2.09 2.44 15.00
N GLN A 18 -2.56 3.45 14.28
CA GLN A 18 -3.80 4.15 14.63
C GLN A 18 -5.05 3.29 14.48
N ALA A 19 -5.07 2.41 13.49
CA ALA A 19 -6.24 1.59 13.20
C ALA A 19 -6.32 0.31 14.04
N SER A 20 -5.19 -0.23 14.47
CA SER A 20 -5.13 -1.55 15.12
C SER A 20 -5.93 -1.67 16.42
N PRO A 21 -6.14 -0.61 17.25
CA PRO A 21 -6.99 -0.76 18.44
C PRO A 21 -8.47 -1.01 18.12
N ARG A 22 -8.92 -0.68 16.92
CA ARG A 22 -10.34 -0.74 16.54
C ARG A 22 -10.64 -1.78 15.47
N HIS A 23 -9.63 -2.23 14.76
CA HIS A 23 -9.77 -3.13 13.61
C HIS A 23 -8.70 -4.20 13.64
N GLN A 24 -8.96 -5.30 12.94
CA GLN A 24 -7.92 -6.27 12.66
C GLN A 24 -7.09 -5.77 11.49
N VAL A 25 -5.86 -5.37 11.78
CA VAL A 25 -4.97 -4.75 10.79
C VAL A 25 -3.80 -5.66 10.49
N THR A 26 -3.55 -5.87 9.21
CA THR A 26 -2.33 -6.48 8.70
C THR A 26 -1.52 -5.43 7.96
N LEU A 27 -0.30 -5.21 8.39
CA LEU A 27 0.68 -4.37 7.70
C LEU A 27 1.59 -5.27 6.88
N TRP A 28 1.55 -5.08 5.58
CA TRP A 28 2.31 -5.87 4.63
C TRP A 28 3.53 -5.11 4.13
N ALA A 29 4.68 -5.80 4.10
CA ALA A 29 5.89 -5.30 3.48
C ALA A 29 6.46 -6.35 2.53
N ARG A 30 7.14 -5.88 1.50
CA ARG A 30 7.69 -6.73 0.44
C ARG A 30 8.83 -7.61 0.94
N HIS A 31 9.70 -7.09 1.82
CA HIS A 31 10.93 -7.76 2.21
C HIS A 31 10.76 -8.52 3.50
N ALA A 32 10.97 -9.83 3.45
CA ALA A 32 10.86 -10.72 4.60
C ALA A 32 11.75 -10.27 5.76
N ALA A 33 12.98 -9.83 5.49
CA ALA A 33 13.90 -9.36 6.51
C ALA A 33 13.36 -8.15 7.27
N HIS A 34 12.72 -7.21 6.58
CA HIS A 34 12.10 -6.05 7.20
C HIS A 34 10.93 -6.47 8.11
N VAL A 35 10.09 -7.37 7.63
CA VAL A 35 8.96 -7.89 8.43
C VAL A 35 9.46 -8.63 9.66
N GLN A 36 10.47 -9.48 9.52
CA GLN A 36 11.04 -10.20 10.65
C GLN A 36 11.65 -9.26 11.70
N ALA A 37 12.33 -8.21 11.26
CA ALA A 37 12.85 -7.20 12.17
C ALA A 37 11.75 -6.50 12.94
N MET A 38 10.66 -6.13 12.26
CA MET A 38 9.50 -5.51 12.90
C MET A 38 8.80 -6.47 13.88
N GLN A 39 8.68 -7.74 13.54
CA GLN A 39 8.10 -8.76 14.42
C GLN A 39 8.91 -8.95 15.68
N THR A 40 10.24 -8.98 15.55
CA THR A 40 11.15 -9.21 16.67
C THR A 40 11.22 -8.02 17.60
N THR A 41 11.37 -6.82 17.06
CA THR A 41 11.59 -5.60 17.86
C THR A 41 10.30 -4.86 18.19
N ARG A 42 9.21 -5.15 17.47
CA ARG A 42 7.95 -4.40 17.51
C ARG A 42 8.15 -2.91 17.24
N MET A 43 9.12 -2.61 16.37
CA MET A 43 9.48 -1.27 15.93
C MET A 43 9.73 -1.28 14.42
N ASN A 44 9.32 -0.24 13.73
CA ASN A 44 9.76 0.01 12.36
C ASN A 44 10.90 1.03 12.39
N GLN A 45 12.09 0.55 12.70
CA GLN A 45 13.25 1.42 12.94
C GLN A 45 13.67 2.20 11.70
N ARG A 46 13.38 1.67 10.52
CA ARG A 46 13.77 2.29 9.25
C ARG A 46 12.91 3.50 8.92
N TYR A 47 11.60 3.44 9.19
CA TYR A 47 10.65 4.45 8.72
C TYR A 47 9.90 5.17 9.82
N LEU A 48 9.77 4.58 11.01
CA LEU A 48 9.06 5.17 12.13
C LEU A 48 9.68 4.72 13.45
N PRO A 49 10.93 5.12 13.74
CA PRO A 49 11.73 4.54 14.82
C PRO A 49 11.26 4.90 16.23
N GLN A 50 10.40 5.89 16.37
CA GLN A 50 10.00 6.39 17.70
C GLN A 50 8.70 5.80 18.21
N GLN A 51 8.04 4.94 17.45
CA GLN A 51 6.75 4.38 17.85
C GLN A 51 6.80 2.87 17.91
N ARG A 52 6.30 2.33 19.03
CA ARG A 52 6.16 0.88 19.18
C ARG A 52 4.93 0.38 18.43
N LEU A 53 5.09 -0.74 17.74
CA LEU A 53 3.99 -1.41 17.05
C LEU A 53 3.12 -2.14 18.07
N PRO A 54 1.79 -1.94 18.05
CA PRO A 54 0.87 -2.64 18.95
C PRO A 54 0.95 -4.16 18.78
N GLU A 55 0.75 -4.89 19.87
CA GLU A 55 0.82 -6.36 19.84
C GLU A 55 -0.28 -6.97 18.97
N GLU A 56 -1.42 -6.32 18.87
CA GLU A 56 -2.54 -6.75 18.03
C GLU A 56 -2.33 -6.52 16.54
N LEU A 57 -1.31 -5.77 16.15
CA LEU A 57 -0.99 -5.52 14.74
C LEU A 57 -0.29 -6.73 14.15
N THR A 58 -0.86 -7.27 13.09
CA THR A 58 -0.26 -8.37 12.32
C THR A 58 0.71 -7.81 11.29
N LEU A 59 1.91 -8.39 11.25
CA LEU A 59 2.95 -8.04 10.29
C LEU A 59 3.17 -9.22 9.35
N SER A 60 3.14 -8.99 8.04
CA SER A 60 3.19 -10.07 7.07
C SER A 60 3.98 -9.70 5.83
N HIS A 61 4.62 -10.68 5.23
CA HIS A 61 5.19 -10.63 3.88
C HIS A 61 4.62 -11.73 2.98
N ASP A 62 3.55 -12.38 3.42
CA ASP A 62 2.91 -13.45 2.66
C ASP A 62 2.43 -12.94 1.30
N PRO A 63 2.26 -13.81 0.31
CA PRO A 63 1.74 -13.40 -0.99
C PRO A 63 0.41 -12.65 -0.85
N LEU A 64 0.30 -11.49 -1.50
CA LEU A 64 -0.90 -10.67 -1.42
C LEU A 64 -2.15 -11.42 -1.88
N SER A 65 -2.00 -12.35 -2.82
CA SER A 65 -3.11 -13.21 -3.27
C SER A 65 -3.76 -14.01 -2.14
N GLN A 66 -3.03 -14.30 -1.08
CA GLN A 66 -3.55 -14.99 0.11
C GLN A 66 -4.22 -14.05 1.10
N LEU A 67 -3.77 -12.80 1.17
CA LEU A 67 -4.25 -11.82 2.13
C LEU A 67 -5.48 -11.05 1.62
N LEU A 68 -5.52 -10.77 0.32
CA LEU A 68 -6.58 -9.96 -0.28
C LEU A 68 -7.99 -10.50 -0.06
N PRO A 69 -8.25 -11.81 -0.20
CA PRO A 69 -9.61 -12.32 -0.01
C PRO A 69 -10.17 -12.13 1.40
N GLN A 70 -9.30 -11.94 2.38
CA GLN A 70 -9.69 -11.78 3.78
C GLN A 70 -9.90 -10.32 4.17
N ALA A 71 -9.52 -9.39 3.31
CA ALA A 71 -9.57 -7.96 3.61
C ALA A 71 -10.94 -7.38 3.29
N ASP A 72 -11.46 -6.56 4.19
CA ASP A 72 -12.65 -5.74 3.96
C ASP A 72 -12.31 -4.43 3.28
N LEU A 73 -11.11 -3.93 3.49
CA LEU A 73 -10.58 -2.71 2.88
C LEU A 73 -9.07 -2.88 2.67
N VAL A 74 -8.60 -2.48 1.51
CA VAL A 74 -7.18 -2.50 1.15
C VAL A 74 -6.66 -1.06 1.04
N LEU A 75 -5.61 -0.75 1.77
CA LEU A 75 -4.97 0.57 1.73
C LEU A 75 -3.58 0.42 1.13
N LEU A 76 -3.33 1.15 0.04
CA LEU A 76 -2.04 1.13 -0.65
C LEU A 76 -1.21 2.32 -0.17
N ALA A 77 -0.23 2.02 0.67
CA ALA A 77 0.66 3.02 1.28
C ALA A 77 2.08 2.93 0.69
N THR A 78 2.14 2.69 -0.61
CA THR A 78 3.39 2.56 -1.36
C THR A 78 3.76 3.88 -2.03
N PRO A 79 5.03 4.07 -2.42
CA PRO A 79 5.40 5.18 -3.29
C PRO A 79 4.66 5.11 -4.63
N MET A 80 4.48 6.26 -5.28
CA MET A 80 3.83 6.34 -6.58
C MET A 80 4.49 5.42 -7.63
N SER A 81 5.81 5.29 -7.57
CA SER A 81 6.57 4.40 -8.47
C SER A 81 6.20 2.93 -8.36
N ALA A 82 5.67 2.50 -7.22
CA ALA A 82 5.27 1.12 -6.99
C ALA A 82 3.80 0.86 -7.35
N LEU A 83 3.00 1.88 -7.60
CA LEU A 83 1.55 1.75 -7.74
C LEU A 83 1.15 0.93 -8.97
N ARG A 84 1.73 1.23 -10.13
CA ARG A 84 1.38 0.53 -11.38
C ARG A 84 1.67 -0.98 -11.31
N PRO A 85 2.90 -1.41 -10.96
CA PRO A 85 3.18 -2.83 -10.85
C PRO A 85 2.31 -3.49 -9.77
N LEU A 86 2.08 -2.82 -8.67
CA LEU A 86 1.24 -3.36 -7.59
C LEU A 86 -0.21 -3.57 -8.06
N LEU A 87 -0.83 -2.58 -8.67
CA LEU A 87 -2.21 -2.70 -9.19
C LEU A 87 -2.30 -3.76 -10.30
N THR A 88 -1.27 -3.90 -11.12
CA THR A 88 -1.21 -4.93 -12.15
C THR A 88 -1.23 -6.33 -11.50
N ASP A 89 -0.46 -6.51 -10.42
CA ASP A 89 -0.35 -7.79 -9.74
C ASP A 89 -1.61 -8.15 -8.94
N ILE A 90 -2.17 -7.19 -8.20
CA ILE A 90 -3.28 -7.47 -7.29
C ILE A 90 -4.66 -7.29 -7.92
N GLY A 91 -4.77 -6.53 -9.01
CA GLY A 91 -6.05 -6.24 -9.65
C GLY A 91 -6.89 -7.49 -9.90
N PRO A 92 -6.34 -8.55 -10.52
CA PRO A 92 -7.10 -9.78 -10.79
C PRO A 92 -7.54 -10.53 -9.53
N ALA A 93 -6.84 -10.35 -8.41
CA ALA A 93 -7.15 -11.00 -7.13
C ALA A 93 -8.16 -10.22 -6.29
N LEU A 94 -8.42 -8.97 -6.64
CA LEU A 94 -9.44 -8.15 -6.00
C LEU A 94 -10.80 -8.48 -6.60
N SER A 95 -11.78 -8.77 -5.74
CA SER A 95 -13.15 -9.00 -6.20
C SER A 95 -14.01 -7.76 -5.96
N ALA A 96 -14.47 -7.56 -4.73
CA ALA A 96 -15.37 -6.46 -4.38
C ALA A 96 -14.80 -5.55 -3.29
N GLN A 97 -13.60 -5.83 -2.81
CA GLN A 97 -13.01 -5.02 -1.74
C GLN A 97 -12.71 -3.60 -2.24
N PRO A 98 -13.13 -2.58 -1.50
CA PRO A 98 -12.71 -1.23 -1.81
C PRO A 98 -11.19 -1.07 -1.57
N VAL A 99 -10.57 -0.28 -2.42
CA VAL A 99 -9.13 0.00 -2.37
C VAL A 99 -8.95 1.51 -2.28
N ALA A 100 -8.14 1.96 -1.34
CA ALA A 100 -7.73 3.36 -1.27
C ALA A 100 -6.22 3.44 -1.30
N TRP A 101 -5.68 4.57 -1.78
CA TRP A 101 -4.25 4.78 -1.83
C TRP A 101 -3.85 6.08 -1.17
N LEU A 102 -2.62 6.08 -0.66
CA LEU A 102 -1.97 7.24 -0.06
C LEU A 102 -0.93 7.86 -0.97
N CYS A 103 -0.73 7.29 -2.16
CA CYS A 103 0.27 7.79 -3.13
C CYS A 103 -0.06 9.21 -3.54
N LYS A 104 0.97 10.06 -3.60
CA LYS A 104 0.84 11.45 -4.03
C LYS A 104 1.72 11.69 -5.25
N GLY A 105 1.32 12.68 -6.06
CA GLY A 105 2.07 13.11 -7.22
C GLY A 105 1.77 12.32 -8.47
N PHE A 106 2.74 12.29 -9.36
CA PHE A 106 2.64 11.69 -10.68
C PHE A 106 3.57 10.49 -10.79
N GLU A 107 3.17 9.52 -11.62
CA GLU A 107 4.06 8.46 -12.04
C GLU A 107 5.24 9.06 -12.79
N ALA A 108 6.46 8.56 -12.53
CA ALA A 108 7.64 9.03 -13.25
C ALA A 108 7.52 8.70 -14.74
N VAL A 109 7.89 9.66 -15.57
CA VAL A 109 7.97 9.45 -17.03
C VAL A 109 9.24 8.65 -17.31
N ASP A 110 9.12 7.58 -18.08
CA ASP A 110 10.28 6.85 -18.57
C ASP A 110 10.97 7.67 -19.67
N PRO A 111 12.19 8.17 -19.44
CA PRO A 111 12.90 8.95 -20.46
C PRO A 111 13.26 8.14 -21.70
N ASN A 112 13.17 6.82 -21.62
CA ASN A 112 13.48 5.91 -22.75
C ASN A 112 12.25 5.42 -23.50
N ALA A 113 11.05 5.86 -23.10
CA ALA A 113 9.78 5.39 -23.70
C ALA A 113 9.48 6.00 -25.09
N GLY A 114 10.51 6.40 -25.84
CA GLY A 114 10.35 6.92 -27.20
C GLY A 114 9.90 8.38 -27.26
N ALA A 115 9.83 8.92 -28.48
CA ALA A 115 9.65 10.34 -28.77
C ALA A 115 8.23 10.89 -28.53
N ALA A 116 7.54 10.44 -27.49
CA ALA A 116 6.30 11.08 -27.10
C ALA A 116 6.62 12.44 -26.48
N PRO A 117 5.91 13.52 -26.85
CA PRO A 117 6.08 14.78 -26.18
C PRO A 117 5.88 14.59 -24.67
N ALA A 118 6.65 15.34 -23.89
CA ALA A 118 6.67 15.27 -22.45
C ALA A 118 5.26 15.46 -21.87
N LYS A 119 4.48 14.35 -21.79
CA LYS A 119 3.32 14.34 -20.94
C LYS A 119 3.83 14.16 -19.51
N PRO A 120 3.33 14.94 -18.55
CA PRO A 120 3.58 14.63 -17.16
C PRO A 120 3.14 13.18 -16.90
N GLY A 121 3.81 12.50 -15.99
CA GLY A 121 3.43 11.16 -15.59
C GLY A 121 1.98 11.12 -15.10
N LEU A 122 1.40 9.95 -15.10
CA LEU A 122 0.00 9.78 -14.74
C LEU A 122 -0.20 9.93 -13.22
N MET A 123 -1.32 10.49 -12.82
CA MET A 123 -1.78 10.47 -11.44
C MET A 123 -2.28 9.07 -11.06
N ALA A 124 -2.39 8.79 -9.76
CA ALA A 124 -2.77 7.47 -9.26
C ALA A 124 -4.10 6.97 -9.84
N HIS A 125 -5.13 7.82 -9.92
CA HIS A 125 -6.43 7.43 -10.48
C HIS A 125 -6.35 7.12 -11.98
N GLU A 126 -5.45 7.78 -12.70
CA GLU A 126 -5.23 7.52 -14.12
C GLU A 126 -4.53 6.17 -14.33
N VAL A 127 -3.54 5.86 -13.48
CA VAL A 127 -2.88 4.55 -13.47
C VAL A 127 -3.89 3.45 -13.18
N GLN A 128 -4.74 3.65 -12.18
CA GLN A 128 -5.78 2.68 -11.83
C GLN A 128 -6.76 2.45 -12.99
N THR A 129 -7.17 3.50 -13.68
CA THR A 129 -8.07 3.38 -14.84
C THR A 129 -7.46 2.57 -15.96
N LEU A 130 -6.14 2.69 -16.18
CA LEU A 130 -5.45 1.96 -17.24
C LEU A 130 -5.21 0.49 -16.91
N VAL A 131 -4.79 0.17 -15.68
CA VAL A 131 -4.35 -1.18 -15.33
C VAL A 131 -5.38 -2.01 -14.58
N ALA A 132 -6.33 -1.37 -13.91
CA ALA A 132 -7.35 -2.06 -13.11
C ALA A 132 -8.65 -1.24 -13.07
N PRO A 133 -9.33 -1.03 -14.21
CA PRO A 133 -10.47 -0.12 -14.31
C PRO A 133 -11.71 -0.57 -13.51
N GLY A 134 -11.81 -1.85 -13.19
CA GLY A 134 -12.95 -2.40 -12.45
C GLY A 134 -12.87 -2.26 -10.93
N LEU A 135 -11.81 -1.66 -10.38
CA LEU A 135 -11.66 -1.53 -8.94
C LEU A 135 -12.56 -0.46 -8.35
N HIS A 136 -13.15 -0.76 -7.20
CA HIS A 136 -13.73 0.26 -6.32
C HIS A 136 -12.60 0.97 -5.60
N ALA A 137 -12.10 2.04 -6.17
CA ALA A 137 -10.89 2.70 -5.71
C ALA A 137 -11.14 4.16 -5.35
N GLY A 138 -10.36 4.67 -4.42
CA GLY A 138 -10.39 6.05 -3.99
C GLY A 138 -9.05 6.50 -3.45
N VAL A 139 -8.91 7.80 -3.26
CA VAL A 139 -7.73 8.38 -2.65
C VAL A 139 -7.99 8.63 -1.16
N LEU A 140 -7.04 8.28 -0.33
CA LEU A 140 -7.03 8.68 1.07
C LEU A 140 -6.06 9.85 1.19
N SER A 141 -6.60 11.03 1.45
CA SER A 141 -5.81 12.23 1.63
C SER A 141 -6.07 12.84 3.00
N GLY A 142 -5.03 13.40 3.56
CA GLY A 142 -5.12 14.15 4.80
C GLY A 142 -4.43 15.49 4.65
N PRO A 143 -4.48 16.35 5.67
CA PRO A 143 -3.70 17.57 5.66
C PRO A 143 -2.22 17.21 5.54
N SER A 144 -1.61 17.71 4.52
CA SER A 144 -0.19 17.47 4.23
C SER A 144 0.69 18.49 4.95
#